data_99fdbee7cbb80e51838f103bdba3b8a6
#
_entry.id   99fdbee7cbb80e51838f103bdba3b8a6
#
_cell.length_a   1.000
_cell.length_b   1.000
_cell.length_c   1.000
_cell.angle_alpha   90.00
_cell.angle_beta   90.00
_cell.angle_gamma   90.00
#
_symmetry.space_group_name_H-M   'P 1'
#
loop_
_entity.id
_entity.type
_entity.pdbx_description
1 polymer ?
#
loop_
_entity_poly.entity_id
_entity_poly.type
_entity_poly.pdbx_seq_one_letter_code
_entity_poly.pdbx_strand_id
1 'polypeptide(L)' 'MDELQKLYDVLSREGYYSKSFDDFNTQFQDSTYQNKVFDIVSRDGLFTK' A
#
# COMPACT_ATOMS: atom_id res chain seq x y z
N MET A 1 -1.38 10.03 12.68
CA MET A 1 -0.62 9.10 11.83
C MET A 1 -1.45 8.71 10.62
N ASP A 2 -0.89 8.80 9.47
CA ASP A 2 -1.59 8.57 8.23
C ASP A 2 -1.51 7.11 7.84
N GLU A 3 -2.67 6.47 7.68
CA GLU A 3 -2.71 5.05 7.29
C GLU A 3 -2.14 4.84 5.90
N LEU A 4 -2.35 5.81 5.03
CA LEU A 4 -1.84 5.71 3.68
C LEU A 4 -0.31 5.70 3.69
N GLN A 5 0.27 6.53 4.53
CA GLN A 5 1.72 6.57 4.67
C GLN A 5 2.24 5.22 5.18
N LYS A 6 1.50 4.61 6.08
CA LYS A 6 1.87 3.31 6.62
C LYS A 6 1.85 2.25 5.54
N LEU A 7 0.80 2.25 4.73
CA LEU A 7 0.69 1.31 3.63
C LEU A 7 1.85 1.46 2.68
N TYR A 8 2.14 2.70 2.32
CA TYR A 8 3.24 2.96 1.41
C TYR A 8 4.57 2.46 1.99
N ASP A 9 4.78 2.74 3.26
CA ASP A 9 6.02 2.35 3.92
C ASP A 9 6.20 0.83 3.90
N VAL A 10 5.13 0.12 4.21
CA VAL A 10 5.18 -1.34 4.24
C VAL A 10 5.41 -1.90 2.84
N LEU A 11 4.65 -1.42 1.86
CA LEU A 11 4.77 -1.92 0.50
C LEU A 11 6.15 -1.61 -0.09
N SER A 12 6.65 -0.43 0.21
CA SER A 12 7.98 -0.04 -0.28
C SER A 12 9.06 -0.90 0.34
N ARG A 13 8.94 -1.16 1.62
CA ARG A 13 9.92 -1.96 2.34
C ARG A 13 9.93 -3.39 1.85
N GLU A 14 8.76 -3.93 1.54
CA GLU A 14 8.64 -5.31 1.10
C GLU A 14 8.92 -5.47 -0.39
N GLY A 15 9.12 -4.38 -1.10
CA GLY A 15 9.45 -4.47 -2.51
C GLY A 15 8.26 -4.55 -3.44
N TYR A 16 7.06 -4.34 -2.95
CA TYR A 16 5.88 -4.37 -3.80
C TYR A 16 5.68 -3.07 -4.55
N TYR A 17 6.27 -1.99 -4.06
CA TYR A 17 6.09 -0.69 -4.67
C TYR A 17 7.40 0.08 -4.58
N SER A 18 7.83 0.63 -5.71
CA SER A 18 9.13 1.31 -5.76
C SER A 18 9.02 2.75 -6.20
N LYS A 19 7.83 3.25 -6.43
CA LYS A 19 7.66 4.63 -6.86
C LYS A 19 7.50 5.55 -5.65
N SER A 20 7.36 6.84 -5.91
CA SER A 20 7.28 7.81 -4.84
C SER A 20 5.93 7.76 -4.14
N PHE A 21 5.87 8.36 -2.95
CA PHE A 21 4.62 8.40 -2.20
C PHE A 21 3.56 9.18 -2.97
N ASP A 22 3.96 10.21 -3.69
CA ASP A 22 3.02 11.00 -4.49
C ASP A 22 2.32 10.11 -5.51
N ASP A 23 3.08 9.26 -6.18
CA ASP A 23 2.50 8.35 -7.16
C ASP A 23 1.56 7.36 -6.48
N PHE A 24 1.97 6.85 -5.33
CA PHE A 24 1.14 5.91 -4.59
C PHE A 24 -0.16 6.57 -4.17
N ASN A 25 -0.07 7.79 -3.66
CA ASN A 25 -1.24 8.51 -3.21
C ASN A 25 -2.23 8.73 -4.35
N THR A 26 -1.72 9.09 -5.52
CA THR A 26 -2.57 9.32 -6.69
C THR A 26 -3.25 8.02 -7.12
N GLN A 27 -2.52 6.94 -7.17
CA GLN A 27 -3.08 5.66 -7.60
C GLN A 27 -4.06 5.11 -6.57
N PHE A 28 -3.81 5.36 -5.31
CA PHE A 28 -4.64 4.83 -4.24
C PHE A 28 -6.03 5.45 -4.22
N GLN A 29 -6.24 6.51 -4.98
CA GLN A 29 -7.57 7.10 -5.09
C GLN A 29 -8.48 6.26 -5.96
N ASP A 30 -7.91 5.33 -6.71
CA ASP A 30 -8.69 4.39 -7.53
C ASP A 30 -9.08 3.21 -6.65
N SER A 31 -10.39 2.95 -6.54
CA SER A 31 -10.87 1.88 -5.67
C SER A 31 -10.39 0.50 -6.12
N THR A 32 -10.21 0.33 -7.41
CA THR A 32 -9.68 -0.94 -7.91
C THR A 32 -8.26 -1.17 -7.39
N TYR A 33 -7.47 -0.12 -7.40
CA TYR A 33 -6.11 -0.22 -6.89
C TYR A 33 -6.11 -0.43 -5.37
N GLN A 34 -7.03 0.22 -4.67
CA GLN A 34 -7.15 0.03 -3.23
C GLN A 34 -7.41 -1.42 -2.89
N ASN A 35 -8.33 -2.04 -3.62
CA ASN A 35 -8.64 -3.44 -3.39
C ASN A 35 -7.42 -4.32 -3.63
N LYS A 36 -6.65 -4.00 -4.65
CA LYS A 36 -5.44 -4.75 -4.95
C LYS A 36 -4.44 -4.63 -3.82
N VAL A 37 -4.24 -3.44 -3.30
CA VAL A 37 -3.31 -3.21 -2.21
C VAL A 37 -3.74 -3.96 -0.96
N PHE A 38 -5.02 -3.85 -0.62
CA PHE A 38 -5.52 -4.54 0.57
C PHE A 38 -5.41 -6.05 0.43
N ASP A 39 -5.60 -6.55 -0.78
CA ASP A 39 -5.46 -7.98 -1.02
C ASP A 39 -4.02 -8.43 -0.78
N ILE A 40 -3.07 -7.64 -1.23
CA ILE A 40 -1.65 -7.95 -1.05
C ILE A 40 -1.29 -7.98 0.43
N VAL A 41 -1.64 -6.92 1.15
CA VAL A 41 -1.24 -6.84 2.56
C VAL A 41 -1.97 -7.88 3.39
N SER A 42 -3.18 -8.20 3.02
CA SER A 42 -3.95 -9.22 3.73
C SER A 42 -3.38 -10.61 3.49
N ARG A 43 -3.06 -10.88 2.23
CA ARG A 43 -2.56 -12.19 1.85
C ARG A 43 -1.19 -12.48 2.45
N ASP A 44 -0.33 -11.48 2.45
CA ASP A 44 1.03 -11.64 2.95
C ASP A 44 1.13 -11.40 4.45
N GLY A 45 0.05 -10.98 5.07
CA GLY A 45 0.04 -10.73 6.50
C GLY A 45 0.85 -9.54 6.92
N LEU A 46 1.01 -8.57 6.04
CA LEU A 46 1.84 -7.41 6.34
C LEU A 46 1.24 -6.54 7.44
N PHE A 47 -0.08 -6.58 7.57
CA PHE A 47 -0.78 -5.82 8.59
C PHE A 47 -1.36 -6.69 9.68
N THR A 48 -0.93 -7.93 9.75
CA THR A 48 -1.41 -8.85 10.78
C THR A 48 -0.90 -8.44 12.15
N LYS A 49 -1.77 -8.55 13.14
CA LYS A 49 -1.38 -8.26 14.51
C LYS A 49 -0.71 -9.43 15.16
#